data_93acee89d60c0aec8a3bb8a018a0ceee
#
_entry.id   93acee89d60c0aec8a3bb8a018a0ceee
#
_cell.length_a   1.000
_cell.length_b   1.000
_cell.length_c   1.000
_cell.angle_alpha   90.00
_cell.angle_beta   90.00
_cell.angle_gamma   90.00
#
_symmetry.space_group_name_H-M   'P 1'
#
loop_
_entity.id
_entity.type
_entity.pdbx_description
1 polymer ?
#
loop_
_entity_poly.entity_id
_entity_poly.type
_entity_poly.pdbx_seq_one_letter_code
_entity_poly.pdbx_strand_id
1 'polypeptide(L)'
;MSKIRLTGSNSGYVEIASAADAGNLTFVLPTSGTSLIGNGNNVYTGITTFTNDFKLEGGSYDVLWDASDNQLEFDDNAKLSFGAASDLQIYHNPNSSYIDNNTGHLFIRNNVDNDDGGNIYLQAKSGEQGIIVNDDGAVQIYHDNSQKLHTSSSGVIVTGIITATEINYTGNQNFSNRNILINGAMEIAQRGTAAVTVTTTAGYRCVDRWKTCLLYTSDAADE
;
A
#
# COMPACT_ATOMS: atom_id res chain seq x y z
N MET A 1 47.48 -8.95 44.39
CA MET A 1 46.13 -8.84 43.86
C MET A 1 45.16 -8.73 45.02
N SER A 2 44.40 -7.67 45.09
CA SER A 2 43.36 -7.50 46.10
C SER A 2 42.07 -8.16 45.58
N LYS A 3 41.52 -9.08 46.39
CA LYS A 3 40.30 -9.79 46.08
C LYS A 3 39.22 -9.43 47.09
N ILE A 4 38.02 -9.10 46.63
CA ILE A 4 36.84 -8.99 47.49
C ILE A 4 36.04 -10.27 47.35
N ARG A 5 35.89 -10.99 48.47
CA ARG A 5 35.08 -12.21 48.51
C ARG A 5 33.80 -11.93 49.29
N LEU A 6 32.67 -12.08 48.61
CA LEU A 6 31.35 -11.96 49.24
C LEU A 6 30.83 -13.38 49.45
N THR A 7 30.66 -13.78 50.71
CA THR A 7 30.14 -15.07 51.08
C THR A 7 28.65 -14.99 51.35
N GLY A 8 27.87 -15.82 50.69
CA GLY A 8 26.44 -15.98 50.99
C GLY A 8 26.22 -16.87 52.20
N SER A 9 25.04 -16.83 52.78
CA SER A 9 24.65 -17.60 53.97
C SER A 9 24.58 -19.12 53.73
N ASN A 10 24.53 -19.59 52.47
CA ASN A 10 24.47 -21.00 52.09
C ASN A 10 25.49 -21.27 50.98
N SER A 11 26.68 -21.78 51.36
CA SER A 11 27.76 -22.29 50.50
C SER A 11 27.78 -21.71 49.07
N GLY A 12 28.50 -20.66 48.86
CA GLY A 12 28.78 -20.00 47.59
C GLY A 12 29.44 -18.63 47.83
N TYR A 13 30.26 -18.18 46.92
CA TYR A 13 30.86 -16.87 47.00
C TYR A 13 30.91 -16.19 45.63
N VAL A 14 30.80 -14.89 45.60
CA VAL A 14 31.15 -14.06 44.46
C VAL A 14 32.52 -13.46 44.74
N GLU A 15 33.46 -13.67 43.86
CA GLU A 15 34.78 -13.07 43.94
C GLU A 15 34.91 -11.97 42.87
N ILE A 16 35.16 -10.75 43.33
CA ILE A 16 35.53 -9.64 42.47
C ILE A 16 37.03 -9.52 42.55
N ALA A 17 37.75 -9.87 41.50
CA ALA A 17 39.18 -9.69 41.42
C ALA A 17 39.50 -8.45 40.59
N SER A 18 40.40 -7.56 41.09
CA SER A 18 40.95 -6.52 40.24
C SER A 18 41.89 -7.13 39.23
N ALA A 19 41.73 -6.84 37.97
CA ALA A 19 42.68 -7.21 36.94
C ALA A 19 44.02 -6.49 37.22
N ALA A 20 45.12 -7.22 37.19
CA ALA A 20 46.43 -6.66 37.41
C ALA A 20 46.91 -5.77 36.23
N ASP A 21 46.38 -6.09 35.04
CA ASP A 21 46.62 -5.34 33.80
C ASP A 21 45.43 -5.52 32.85
N ALA A 22 44.92 -4.40 32.37
CA ALA A 22 44.03 -4.28 31.26
C ALA A 22 42.87 -5.30 31.17
N GLY A 23 41.93 -5.22 32.07
CA GLY A 23 40.58 -5.31 31.61
C GLY A 23 39.86 -6.64 31.50
N ASN A 24 40.30 -7.72 32.15
CA ASN A 24 39.50 -8.92 32.26
C ASN A 24 38.84 -9.01 33.62
N LEU A 25 37.57 -8.61 33.71
CA LEU A 25 36.75 -8.85 34.88
C LEU A 25 36.04 -10.19 34.67
N THR A 26 36.38 -11.21 35.49
CA THR A 26 35.71 -12.51 35.46
C THR A 26 34.73 -12.57 36.62
N PHE A 27 33.44 -12.60 36.31
CA PHE A 27 32.38 -12.91 37.26
C PHE A 27 32.11 -14.43 37.20
N VAL A 28 32.37 -15.15 38.27
CA VAL A 28 31.98 -16.55 38.38
C VAL A 28 30.75 -16.62 39.27
N LEU A 29 29.65 -17.00 38.66
CA LEU A 29 28.39 -17.20 39.38
C LEU A 29 28.17 -18.67 39.74
N PRO A 30 27.45 -18.93 40.86
CA PRO A 30 27.00 -20.27 41.18
C PRO A 30 26.00 -20.81 40.16
N THR A 31 26.06 -22.09 39.86
CA THR A 31 25.34 -22.80 38.79
C THR A 31 23.83 -22.98 39.01
N SER A 32 23.24 -22.33 40.01
CA SER A 32 21.80 -22.41 40.27
C SER A 32 21.19 -21.02 40.50
N GLY A 33 20.49 -20.57 39.50
CA GLY A 33 19.34 -19.70 39.58
C GLY A 33 19.51 -18.38 40.32
N THR A 34 20.38 -17.45 39.87
CA THR A 34 20.37 -16.11 40.44
C THR A 34 20.60 -15.06 39.36
N SER A 35 19.85 -13.97 39.46
CA SER A 35 19.98 -12.79 38.59
C SER A 35 21.36 -12.15 38.82
N LEU A 36 22.12 -11.99 37.75
CA LEU A 36 23.37 -11.20 37.71
C LEU A 36 23.12 -9.70 37.85
N ILE A 37 21.89 -9.29 37.68
CA ILE A 37 21.50 -7.93 37.48
C ILE A 37 20.77 -7.45 38.73
N GLY A 38 21.35 -6.50 39.45
CA GLY A 38 20.72 -5.91 40.62
C GLY A 38 19.50 -5.05 40.24
N ASN A 39 18.68 -4.71 41.23
CA ASN A 39 17.54 -3.83 41.10
C ASN A 39 17.99 -2.36 40.83
N GLY A 40 18.53 -2.10 39.66
CA GLY A 40 19.02 -0.78 39.30
C GLY A 40 19.34 -0.67 37.82
N ASN A 41 19.77 0.50 37.38
CA ASN A 41 20.19 0.69 36.00
C ASN A 41 21.51 -0.06 35.74
N ASN A 42 21.45 -1.06 34.89
CA ASN A 42 22.62 -1.80 34.45
C ASN A 42 23.11 -1.22 33.12
N VAL A 43 24.37 -0.82 33.07
CA VAL A 43 25.01 -0.28 31.88
C VAL A 43 26.01 -1.30 31.37
N TYR A 44 25.79 -1.78 30.17
CA TYR A 44 26.70 -2.65 29.46
C TYR A 44 27.47 -1.82 28.42
N THR A 45 28.80 -1.83 28.50
CA THR A 45 29.66 -1.19 27.52
C THR A 45 30.32 -2.26 26.67
N GLY A 46 30.18 -2.16 25.36
CA GLY A 46 30.69 -3.15 24.42
C GLY A 46 29.58 -4.02 23.81
N ILE A 47 29.95 -5.16 23.25
CA ILE A 47 29.01 -6.12 22.63
C ILE A 47 28.53 -7.10 23.70
N THR A 48 27.21 -7.18 23.89
CA THR A 48 26.58 -8.21 24.73
C THR A 48 25.97 -9.27 23.81
N THR A 49 26.43 -10.52 23.95
CA THR A 49 25.93 -11.63 23.12
C THR A 49 25.05 -12.55 23.98
N PHE A 50 23.84 -12.78 23.52
CA PHE A 50 22.92 -13.77 24.07
C PHE A 50 22.95 -15.00 23.17
N THR A 51 23.20 -16.16 23.70
CA THR A 51 23.24 -17.44 22.94
C THR A 51 21.95 -18.25 23.05
N ASN A 52 21.07 -17.84 23.93
CA ASN A 52 19.74 -18.40 24.17
C ASN A 52 18.71 -17.28 24.06
N ASP A 53 17.48 -17.59 24.36
CA ASP A 53 16.39 -16.64 24.40
C ASP A 53 16.69 -15.43 25.29
N PHE A 54 16.26 -14.28 24.80
CA PHE A 54 16.38 -13.03 25.53
C PHE A 54 15.03 -12.31 25.54
N LYS A 55 14.47 -12.14 26.75
CA LYS A 55 13.16 -11.56 26.94
C LYS A 55 13.26 -10.14 27.52
N LEU A 56 12.52 -9.22 26.93
CA LEU A 56 12.22 -7.90 27.47
C LEU A 56 10.80 -7.95 28.05
N GLU A 57 10.70 -8.02 29.39
CA GLU A 57 9.39 -8.02 30.05
C GLU A 57 8.85 -6.60 30.17
N GLY A 58 7.65 -6.40 29.62
CA GLY A 58 6.83 -5.20 29.81
C GLY A 58 5.86 -5.34 30.99
N GLY A 59 5.07 -4.32 31.22
CA GLY A 59 4.00 -4.38 32.23
C GLY A 59 2.79 -5.22 31.81
N SER A 60 2.60 -5.43 30.50
CA SER A 60 1.45 -6.15 29.93
C SER A 60 1.79 -6.93 28.67
N TYR A 61 2.81 -6.53 27.96
CA TYR A 61 3.23 -7.14 26.69
C TYR A 61 4.75 -7.25 26.67
N ASP A 62 5.25 -8.32 26.09
CA ASP A 62 6.66 -8.66 26.09
C ASP A 62 7.24 -8.63 24.67
N VAL A 63 8.57 -8.61 24.60
CA VAL A 63 9.33 -8.82 23.36
C VAL A 63 10.36 -9.91 23.64
N LEU A 64 10.38 -10.94 22.82
CA LEU A 64 11.25 -12.12 22.95
C LEU A 64 12.15 -12.24 21.73
N TRP A 65 13.45 -12.36 21.94
CA TRP A 65 14.33 -13.00 20.96
C TRP A 65 14.28 -14.50 21.20
N ASP A 66 13.63 -15.24 20.30
CA ASP A 66 13.60 -16.69 20.29
C ASP A 66 14.78 -17.20 19.45
N ALA A 67 15.78 -17.76 20.12
CA ALA A 67 16.97 -18.26 19.46
C ALA A 67 16.71 -19.56 18.70
N SER A 68 15.69 -20.33 19.07
CA SER A 68 15.36 -21.61 18.41
C SER A 68 14.71 -21.35 17.04
N ASP A 69 13.88 -20.32 16.93
CA ASP A 69 13.16 -19.95 15.70
C ASP A 69 13.85 -18.83 14.91
N ASN A 70 14.92 -18.24 15.47
CA ASN A 70 15.63 -17.08 14.90
C ASN A 70 14.70 -15.87 14.65
N GLN A 71 13.80 -15.60 15.59
CA GLN A 71 12.80 -14.54 15.47
C GLN A 71 12.86 -13.58 16.66
N LEU A 72 12.55 -12.32 16.39
CA LEU A 72 12.22 -11.33 17.40
C LEU A 72 10.70 -11.20 17.45
N GLU A 73 10.10 -11.72 18.49
CA GLU A 73 8.66 -11.81 18.66
C GLU A 73 8.14 -10.69 19.52
N PHE A 74 7.05 -10.12 19.12
CA PHE A 74 6.30 -9.11 19.84
C PHE A 74 4.94 -9.68 20.21
N ASP A 75 4.59 -9.66 21.48
CA ASP A 75 3.25 -10.03 21.92
C ASP A 75 2.18 -9.18 21.23
N ASP A 76 0.96 -9.70 21.16
CA ASP A 76 -0.21 -8.94 20.73
C ASP A 76 -0.30 -7.60 21.51
N ASN A 77 -0.42 -6.50 20.79
CA ASN A 77 -0.41 -5.13 21.29
C ASN A 77 0.96 -4.61 21.79
N ALA A 78 2.01 -5.43 21.80
CA ALA A 78 3.37 -4.89 21.91
C ALA A 78 3.70 -4.05 20.68
N LYS A 79 4.33 -2.90 20.86
CA LYS A 79 4.54 -1.92 19.80
C LYS A 79 6.02 -1.67 19.56
N LEU A 80 6.43 -1.75 18.31
CA LEU A 80 7.68 -1.15 17.85
C LEU A 80 7.41 0.32 17.53
N SER A 81 7.94 1.23 18.35
CA SER A 81 7.68 2.67 18.25
C SER A 81 8.93 3.44 17.88
N PHE A 82 8.78 4.41 17.00
CA PHE A 82 9.82 5.32 16.55
C PHE A 82 9.38 6.77 16.80
N GLY A 83 10.35 7.63 17.12
CA GLY A 83 10.11 9.01 17.47
C GLY A 83 9.78 9.21 18.96
N ALA A 84 10.02 10.42 19.48
CA ALA A 84 9.88 10.72 20.91
C ALA A 84 8.41 10.67 21.41
N ALA A 85 7.46 10.88 20.50
CA ALA A 85 6.02 10.85 20.78
C ALA A 85 5.31 9.63 20.15
N SER A 86 6.06 8.54 19.89
CA SER A 86 5.54 7.36 19.18
C SER A 86 4.96 7.74 17.82
N ASP A 87 5.74 8.49 17.04
CA ASP A 87 5.32 9.07 15.78
C ASP A 87 5.02 8.01 14.71
N LEU A 88 5.80 6.94 14.67
CA LEU A 88 5.51 5.74 13.87
C LEU A 88 5.42 4.52 14.78
N GLN A 89 4.41 3.71 14.61
CA GLN A 89 4.20 2.46 15.34
C GLN A 89 3.93 1.30 14.40
N ILE A 90 4.53 0.15 14.68
CA ILE A 90 4.24 -1.12 14.01
C ILE A 90 3.85 -2.12 15.08
N TYR A 91 2.69 -2.75 14.93
CA TYR A 91 2.18 -3.71 15.90
C TYR A 91 1.10 -4.61 15.32
N HIS A 92 0.79 -5.69 16.03
CA HIS A 92 -0.36 -6.55 15.80
C HIS A 92 -1.27 -6.51 17.03
N ASN A 93 -2.57 -6.46 16.83
CA ASN A 93 -3.54 -6.80 17.85
C ASN A 93 -4.13 -8.18 17.52
N PRO A 94 -4.96 -8.82 18.36
CA PRO A 94 -5.47 -10.17 18.09
C PRO A 94 -6.16 -10.37 16.74
N ASN A 95 -6.45 -9.31 15.99
CA ASN A 95 -7.21 -9.38 14.74
C ASN A 95 -6.47 -8.79 13.52
N SER A 96 -5.57 -7.82 13.72
CA SER A 96 -5.05 -7.01 12.60
C SER A 96 -3.65 -6.48 12.89
N SER A 97 -2.87 -6.31 11.81
CA SER A 97 -1.56 -5.66 11.82
C SER A 97 -1.66 -4.21 11.37
N TYR A 98 -0.86 -3.35 11.98
CA TYR A 98 -0.90 -1.91 11.77
C TYR A 98 0.50 -1.33 11.53
N ILE A 99 0.54 -0.34 10.65
CA ILE A 99 1.64 0.62 10.50
C ILE A 99 0.99 2.00 10.67
N ASP A 100 1.09 2.56 11.86
CA ASP A 100 0.45 3.83 12.21
C ASP A 100 1.47 4.97 12.19
N ASN A 101 1.27 5.94 11.33
CA ASN A 101 2.05 7.18 11.29
C ASN A 101 1.22 8.34 11.87
N ASN A 102 1.62 8.86 13.04
CA ASN A 102 0.89 9.87 13.78
C ASN A 102 1.30 11.31 13.42
N THR A 103 2.46 11.49 12.78
CA THR A 103 2.98 12.82 12.40
C THR A 103 3.62 12.78 11.02
N GLY A 104 3.38 13.86 10.24
CA GLY A 104 3.99 14.02 8.92
C GLY A 104 3.52 13.01 7.87
N HIS A 105 4.37 12.70 6.91
CA HIS A 105 4.08 11.78 5.82
C HIS A 105 4.71 10.42 6.06
N LEU A 106 4.00 9.36 5.70
CA LEU A 106 4.58 8.02 5.59
C LEU A 106 5.08 7.80 4.16
N PHE A 107 6.39 7.61 4.01
CA PHE A 107 7.01 7.26 2.74
C PHE A 107 7.28 5.75 2.69
N ILE A 108 6.70 5.08 1.72
CA ILE A 108 7.04 3.70 1.37
C ILE A 108 7.81 3.76 0.06
N ARG A 109 9.11 3.45 0.10
CA ARG A 109 10.01 3.56 -1.05
C ARG A 109 10.77 2.27 -1.24
N ASN A 110 10.99 1.93 -2.48
CA ASN A 110 11.93 0.90 -2.88
C ASN A 110 13.11 1.58 -3.58
N ASN A 111 14.34 1.06 -3.39
CA ASN A 111 15.54 1.55 -4.05
C ASN A 111 15.81 3.06 -3.87
N VAL A 112 16.15 3.48 -2.63
CA VAL A 112 16.21 4.91 -2.26
C VAL A 112 17.46 5.62 -2.79
N ASP A 113 18.54 4.89 -2.99
CA ASP A 113 19.90 5.45 -3.20
C ASP A 113 20.60 4.95 -4.44
N ASN A 114 20.04 4.03 -5.19
CA ASN A 114 20.60 3.55 -6.44
C ASN A 114 19.51 3.00 -7.37
N ASP A 115 19.70 3.13 -8.65
CA ASP A 115 18.72 2.74 -9.66
C ASP A 115 18.95 1.30 -10.15
N ASP A 116 18.79 0.34 -9.24
CA ASP A 116 18.92 -1.08 -9.57
C ASP A 116 17.58 -1.71 -10.04
N GLY A 117 16.54 -0.89 -10.14
CA GLY A 117 15.21 -1.32 -10.54
C GLY A 117 14.49 -2.12 -9.45
N GLY A 118 13.29 -1.77 -9.14
CA GLY A 118 12.48 -2.50 -8.19
C GLY A 118 11.11 -1.86 -8.05
N ASN A 119 10.09 -2.69 -7.93
CA ASN A 119 8.70 -2.24 -7.86
C ASN A 119 8.16 -2.34 -6.44
N ILE A 120 7.15 -1.53 -6.13
CA ILE A 120 6.34 -1.70 -4.93
C ILE A 120 5.09 -2.50 -5.30
N TYR A 121 4.86 -3.60 -4.58
CA TYR A 121 3.69 -4.46 -4.76
C TYR A 121 2.79 -4.38 -3.54
N LEU A 122 1.50 -4.10 -3.75
CA LEU A 122 0.45 -4.24 -2.75
C LEU A 122 -0.43 -5.43 -3.16
N GLN A 123 -0.37 -6.49 -2.38
CA GLN A 123 -1.05 -7.76 -2.65
C GLN A 123 -1.97 -8.11 -1.50
N ALA A 124 -3.22 -8.46 -1.80
CA ALA A 124 -4.16 -8.96 -0.78
C ALA A 124 -3.86 -10.41 -0.40
N LYS A 125 -3.23 -11.15 -1.31
CA LYS A 125 -2.80 -12.53 -1.14
C LYS A 125 -1.49 -12.73 -1.90
N SER A 126 -0.62 -13.61 -1.43
CA SER A 126 0.62 -13.94 -2.12
C SER A 126 0.37 -14.35 -3.58
N GLY A 127 1.01 -13.65 -4.51
CA GLY A 127 0.87 -13.88 -5.95
C GLY A 127 -0.37 -13.25 -6.59
N GLU A 128 -1.26 -12.62 -5.84
CA GLU A 128 -2.41 -11.88 -6.36
C GLU A 128 -2.11 -10.39 -6.43
N GLN A 129 -2.00 -9.87 -7.64
CA GLN A 129 -1.66 -8.47 -7.87
C GLN A 129 -2.85 -7.56 -7.53
N GLY A 130 -2.61 -6.56 -6.68
CA GLY A 130 -3.55 -5.48 -6.38
C GLY A 130 -3.12 -4.17 -7.01
N ILE A 131 -2.00 -3.60 -6.50
CA ILE A 131 -1.39 -2.40 -7.06
C ILE A 131 0.10 -2.67 -7.26
N ILE A 132 0.62 -2.25 -8.40
CA ILE A 132 2.05 -2.25 -8.68
C ILE A 132 2.47 -0.82 -9.00
N VAL A 133 3.48 -0.32 -8.30
CA VAL A 133 4.17 0.90 -8.63
C VAL A 133 5.50 0.50 -9.25
N ASN A 134 5.60 0.62 -10.56
CA ASN A 134 6.85 0.29 -11.26
C ASN A 134 7.85 1.43 -11.09
N ASP A 135 9.10 1.04 -10.92
CA ASP A 135 10.22 1.95 -11.00
C ASP A 135 10.31 2.54 -12.43
N ASP A 136 10.47 3.86 -12.54
CA ASP A 136 10.47 4.62 -13.80
C ASP A 136 9.31 4.30 -14.77
N GLY A 137 8.20 3.80 -14.22
CA GLY A 137 7.13 3.25 -15.04
C GLY A 137 5.72 3.59 -14.56
N ALA A 138 4.81 2.75 -14.99
CA ALA A 138 3.39 2.91 -14.74
C ALA A 138 2.99 2.50 -13.31
N VAL A 139 1.99 3.17 -12.75
CA VAL A 139 1.18 2.62 -11.68
C VAL A 139 0.09 1.76 -12.29
N GLN A 140 -0.06 0.53 -11.84
CA GLN A 140 -0.99 -0.46 -12.37
C GLN A 140 -1.95 -0.91 -11.27
N ILE A 141 -3.22 -1.07 -11.61
CA ILE A 141 -4.27 -1.55 -10.71
C ILE A 141 -4.91 -2.79 -11.32
N TYR A 142 -5.07 -3.82 -10.49
CA TYR A 142 -5.53 -5.14 -10.91
C TYR A 142 -6.82 -5.55 -10.22
N HIS A 143 -7.55 -6.42 -10.85
CA HIS A 143 -8.63 -7.20 -10.28
C HIS A 143 -8.43 -8.67 -10.72
N ASP A 144 -8.23 -9.54 -9.74
CA ASP A 144 -8.00 -10.97 -9.96
C ASP A 144 -6.88 -11.21 -11.00
N ASN A 145 -5.69 -10.66 -10.75
CA ASN A 145 -4.50 -10.67 -11.60
C ASN A 145 -4.70 -10.09 -13.03
N SER A 146 -5.88 -9.53 -13.31
CA SER A 146 -6.15 -8.86 -14.59
C SER A 146 -6.01 -7.37 -14.44
N GLN A 147 -5.10 -6.75 -15.19
CA GLN A 147 -4.90 -5.30 -15.18
C GLN A 147 -6.15 -4.57 -15.68
N LYS A 148 -6.65 -3.62 -14.89
CA LYS A 148 -7.83 -2.82 -15.20
C LYS A 148 -7.53 -1.36 -15.47
N LEU A 149 -6.44 -0.85 -14.86
CA LEU A 149 -6.02 0.54 -15.03
C LEU A 149 -4.51 0.63 -14.99
N HIS A 150 -3.94 1.53 -15.81
CA HIS A 150 -2.55 1.93 -15.67
C HIS A 150 -2.29 3.35 -16.15
N THR A 151 -1.26 3.99 -15.59
CA THR A 151 -0.77 5.28 -16.08
C THR A 151 0.15 5.08 -17.28
N SER A 152 0.17 6.06 -18.19
CA SER A 152 1.06 6.11 -19.34
C SER A 152 1.60 7.52 -19.53
N SER A 153 2.55 7.71 -20.43
CA SER A 153 3.08 9.05 -20.78
C SER A 153 1.99 10.00 -21.31
N SER A 154 0.90 9.48 -21.84
CA SER A 154 -0.21 10.25 -22.40
C SER A 154 -1.45 10.34 -21.51
N GLY A 155 -1.43 9.73 -20.33
CA GLY A 155 -2.55 9.76 -19.39
C GLY A 155 -2.84 8.43 -18.72
N VAL A 156 -4.11 8.09 -18.56
CA VAL A 156 -4.57 6.86 -17.91
C VAL A 156 -5.30 5.99 -18.92
N ILE A 157 -4.96 4.70 -18.93
CA ILE A 157 -5.63 3.71 -19.76
C ILE A 157 -6.46 2.79 -18.85
N VAL A 158 -7.74 2.62 -19.21
CA VAL A 158 -8.68 1.73 -18.53
C VAL A 158 -9.06 0.59 -19.46
N THR A 159 -8.89 -0.63 -19.00
CA THR A 159 -9.30 -1.85 -19.71
C THR A 159 -10.64 -2.33 -19.16
N GLY A 160 -11.71 -2.02 -19.87
CA GLY A 160 -13.07 -2.37 -19.47
C GLY A 160 -14.03 -1.19 -19.55
N ILE A 161 -15.01 -1.17 -18.65
CA ILE A 161 -16.09 -0.17 -18.63
C ILE A 161 -15.80 0.84 -17.53
N ILE A 162 -15.94 2.13 -17.87
CA ILE A 162 -15.96 3.22 -16.89
C ILE A 162 -17.43 3.57 -16.64
N THR A 163 -17.89 3.38 -15.39
CA THR A 163 -19.19 3.88 -14.94
C THR A 163 -18.96 5.13 -14.10
N ALA A 164 -19.44 6.27 -14.58
CA ALA A 164 -19.32 7.55 -13.91
C ALA A 164 -20.66 8.28 -13.96
N THR A 165 -21.01 9.01 -12.88
CA THR A 165 -22.20 9.86 -12.85
C THR A 165 -22.04 11.04 -13.81
N GLU A 166 -20.83 11.54 -13.92
CA GLU A 166 -20.46 12.64 -14.83
C GLU A 166 -19.01 12.47 -15.27
N ILE A 167 -18.73 12.71 -16.54
CA ILE A 167 -17.37 12.79 -17.07
C ILE A 167 -17.17 14.20 -17.61
N ASN A 168 -16.34 14.98 -16.93
CA ASN A 168 -16.06 16.37 -17.30
C ASN A 168 -14.87 16.42 -18.26
N TYR A 169 -15.04 17.03 -19.41
CA TYR A 169 -14.03 17.10 -20.45
C TYR A 169 -13.51 18.52 -20.63
N THR A 170 -12.21 18.68 -20.50
CA THR A 170 -11.53 19.97 -20.67
C THR A 170 -10.66 19.99 -21.94
N GLY A 171 -11.23 19.79 -23.11
CA GLY A 171 -10.45 19.80 -24.36
C GLY A 171 -11.26 19.47 -25.61
N ASN A 172 -10.59 19.44 -26.78
CA ASN A 172 -11.19 19.04 -28.05
C ASN A 172 -11.65 17.57 -27.98
N GLN A 173 -12.93 17.37 -28.02
CA GLN A 173 -13.58 16.11 -27.81
C GLN A 173 -13.59 15.25 -29.06
N ASN A 174 -12.80 14.20 -29.06
CA ASN A 174 -12.91 13.14 -30.06
C ASN A 174 -13.58 11.91 -29.42
N PHE A 175 -14.90 11.99 -29.19
CA PHE A 175 -15.63 10.80 -28.74
C PHE A 175 -15.89 9.86 -29.89
N SER A 176 -15.58 8.60 -29.67
CA SER A 176 -15.98 7.51 -30.55
C SER A 176 -17.51 7.30 -30.58
N ASN A 177 -18.25 7.88 -29.64
CA ASN A 177 -19.71 7.90 -29.63
C ASN A 177 -20.29 9.09 -30.41
N ARG A 178 -19.64 9.50 -31.48
CA ARG A 178 -20.29 10.44 -32.42
C ARG A 178 -21.55 9.75 -32.94
N ASN A 179 -22.63 10.51 -32.89
CA ASN A 179 -23.82 10.11 -33.61
C ASN A 179 -23.42 9.78 -35.07
N ILE A 180 -23.48 8.51 -35.44
CA ILE A 180 -23.10 8.01 -36.77
C ILE A 180 -24.00 8.66 -37.83
N LEU A 181 -25.20 9.05 -37.41
CA LEU A 181 -26.13 9.83 -38.27
C LEU A 181 -25.85 11.30 -38.10
N ILE A 182 -25.34 11.92 -39.14
CA ILE A 182 -25.12 13.38 -39.15
C ILE A 182 -26.47 14.08 -38.97
N ASN A 183 -26.53 14.96 -37.94
CA ASN A 183 -27.78 15.65 -37.55
C ASN A 183 -28.91 14.65 -37.19
N GLY A 184 -28.56 13.57 -36.43
CA GLY A 184 -29.53 12.54 -36.02
C GLY A 184 -30.69 13.07 -35.18
N ALA A 185 -30.47 14.14 -34.40
CA ALA A 185 -31.51 14.81 -33.63
C ALA A 185 -32.33 15.79 -34.47
N MET A 186 -31.99 16.01 -35.75
CA MET A 186 -32.64 16.96 -36.67
C MET A 186 -32.67 18.41 -36.20
N GLU A 187 -31.68 18.82 -35.38
CA GLU A 187 -31.65 20.17 -34.77
C GLU A 187 -31.10 21.24 -35.72
N ILE A 188 -30.29 20.87 -36.72
CA ILE A 188 -29.70 21.81 -37.67
C ILE A 188 -30.55 21.88 -38.94
N ALA A 189 -31.10 23.03 -39.20
CA ALA A 189 -31.95 23.30 -40.38
C ALA A 189 -31.45 24.56 -41.15
N GLN A 190 -30.36 24.40 -41.90
CA GLN A 190 -29.79 25.52 -42.68
C GLN A 190 -30.69 25.99 -43.84
N ARG A 191 -31.59 25.13 -44.30
CA ARG A 191 -32.51 25.46 -45.41
C ARG A 191 -33.84 26.07 -44.96
N GLY A 192 -34.03 26.18 -43.64
CA GLY A 192 -35.23 26.78 -43.07
C GLY A 192 -35.95 25.87 -42.09
N THR A 193 -36.71 26.48 -41.20
CA THR A 193 -37.50 25.80 -40.17
C THR A 193 -38.99 25.74 -40.49
N ALA A 194 -39.39 26.32 -41.62
CA ALA A 194 -40.79 26.33 -42.02
C ALA A 194 -41.27 24.92 -42.43
N ALA A 195 -42.50 24.58 -42.05
CA ALA A 195 -43.11 23.34 -42.47
C ALA A 195 -43.22 23.30 -44.00
N VAL A 196 -42.71 22.23 -44.58
CA VAL A 196 -42.75 21.99 -46.04
C VAL A 196 -43.62 20.78 -46.31
N THR A 197 -44.66 20.96 -47.09
CA THR A 197 -45.51 19.88 -47.55
C THR A 197 -44.76 19.05 -48.57
N VAL A 198 -44.62 17.75 -48.33
CA VAL A 198 -44.01 16.79 -49.27
C VAL A 198 -45.11 16.19 -50.10
N THR A 199 -45.29 16.67 -51.31
CA THR A 199 -46.39 16.21 -52.17
C THR A 199 -45.98 15.18 -53.22
N THR A 200 -44.91 15.43 -53.95
CA THR A 200 -44.60 14.58 -55.14
C THR A 200 -43.13 14.25 -55.32
N THR A 201 -42.23 14.89 -54.60
CA THR A 201 -40.79 14.72 -54.89
C THR A 201 -40.00 14.51 -53.62
N ALA A 202 -39.28 13.41 -53.54
CA ALA A 202 -38.29 13.16 -52.50
C ALA A 202 -37.12 14.13 -52.59
N GLY A 203 -36.59 14.60 -51.47
CA GLY A 203 -35.45 15.50 -51.48
C GLY A 203 -35.00 15.96 -50.10
N TYR A 204 -33.91 16.74 -50.07
CA TYR A 204 -33.43 17.42 -48.88
C TYR A 204 -34.20 18.73 -48.74
N ARG A 205 -35.02 18.83 -47.74
CA ARG A 205 -35.96 19.95 -47.59
C ARG A 205 -35.53 20.95 -46.50
N CYS A 206 -35.99 20.76 -45.29
CA CYS A 206 -35.75 21.70 -44.20
C CYS A 206 -34.64 21.25 -43.25
N VAL A 207 -34.50 19.99 -42.99
CA VAL A 207 -33.46 19.46 -42.10
C VAL A 207 -32.27 18.96 -42.90
N ASP A 208 -31.12 19.55 -42.67
CA ASP A 208 -29.91 19.21 -43.41
C ASP A 208 -29.49 17.76 -43.23
N ARG A 209 -29.07 17.18 -44.36
CA ARG A 209 -28.61 15.81 -44.49
C ARG A 209 -29.67 14.73 -44.28
N TRP A 210 -30.93 15.12 -44.13
CA TRP A 210 -32.04 14.20 -44.12
C TRP A 210 -32.85 14.36 -45.40
N LYS A 211 -33.07 13.25 -46.10
CA LYS A 211 -33.85 13.23 -47.31
C LYS A 211 -35.25 12.70 -47.02
N THR A 212 -36.26 13.44 -47.34
CA THR A 212 -37.62 12.96 -47.27
C THR A 212 -37.86 11.96 -48.42
N CYS A 213 -38.41 10.80 -48.09
CA CYS A 213 -38.82 9.81 -49.07
C CYS A 213 -40.35 9.68 -49.03
N LEU A 214 -40.96 9.68 -50.16
CA LEU A 214 -42.38 9.32 -50.27
C LEU A 214 -42.50 7.82 -50.15
N LEU A 215 -43.11 7.35 -49.09
CA LEU A 215 -43.61 5.95 -49.06
C LEU A 215 -44.87 5.94 -49.97
N TYR A 216 -44.77 5.25 -51.05
CA TYR A 216 -45.97 4.88 -51.79
C TYR A 216 -46.73 3.86 -50.94
N THR A 217 -47.75 4.28 -50.27
CA THR A 217 -48.87 3.41 -49.98
C THR A 217 -49.68 3.39 -51.27
N SER A 218 -49.37 2.51 -52.18
CA SER A 218 -50.37 2.12 -53.16
C SER A 218 -51.50 1.52 -52.36
N ASP A 219 -52.56 2.25 -52.26
CA ASP A 219 -53.82 1.69 -51.81
C ASP A 219 -54.26 0.68 -52.89
N ALA A 220 -54.12 -0.59 -52.59
CA ALA A 220 -54.60 -1.68 -53.44
C ALA A 220 -56.13 -1.85 -53.29
N ALA A 221 -56.85 -0.77 -52.96
CA ALA A 221 -58.26 -0.82 -52.68
C ALA A 221 -59.14 -0.20 -53.80
N ASP A 222 -58.56 0.15 -54.95
CA ASP A 222 -59.32 0.63 -56.07
C ASP A 222 -59.22 -0.30 -57.29
N GLU A 223 -59.60 -1.58 -57.09
CA GLU A 223 -60.10 -2.44 -58.18
C GLU A 223 -61.40 -3.09 -57.77
#